data_efe51b0885f0b5b693c84d8f7835b771
#
_entry.id   efe51b0885f0b5b693c84d8f7835b771
#
_cell.length_a   1.000
_cell.length_b   1.000
_cell.length_c   1.000
_cell.angle_alpha   90.00
_cell.angle_beta   90.00
_cell.angle_gamma   90.00
#
_symmetry.space_group_name_H-M   'P 1'
#
loop_
_entity.id
_entity.type
_entity.pdbx_description
1 polymer ?
#
loop_
_entity_poly.entity_id
_entity_poly.type
_entity_poly.pdbx_seq_one_letter_code
_entity_poly.pdbx_strand_id
1 'polypeptide(L)'
;LLFFSFFIFIFFKSANIKKAQFLSGKDMVYPVGKAKDAGAKEVWLTELGNMMGYGNLVVDFRNIPDMLEIVPTVIMDCTHSVQRPGGSDGKTGGDRRFVPQMALAAKAFGATGYFFEVHPTPDQGLSDAANMLELANFEPLVKKLIED
;
A
#
# COMPACT_ATOMS: atom_id res chain seq x y z
N LEU A 1 -0.69 19.78 -11.29
CA LEU A 1 -0.19 18.45 -10.86
C LEU A 1 -1.28 17.36 -10.88
N LEU A 2 -2.49 17.68 -11.32
CA LEU A 2 -3.63 16.73 -11.40
C LEU A 2 -3.76 16.04 -12.77
N PHE A 3 -2.87 16.32 -13.70
CA PHE A 3 -3.01 15.85 -15.10
C PHE A 3 -2.29 14.55 -15.42
N PHE A 4 -1.42 14.03 -14.55
CA PHE A 4 -0.63 12.83 -14.88
C PHE A 4 -1.34 11.50 -14.62
N SER A 5 -2.41 11.51 -13.85
CA SER A 5 -3.15 10.28 -13.49
C SER A 5 -4.16 9.85 -14.55
N PHE A 6 -4.52 10.73 -15.50
CA PHE A 6 -5.64 10.49 -16.41
C PHE A 6 -5.27 9.77 -17.72
N PHE A 7 -4.00 9.73 -18.11
CA PHE A 7 -3.60 9.20 -19.42
C PHE A 7 -3.27 7.71 -19.45
N ILE A 8 -3.16 7.05 -18.30
CA ILE A 8 -2.83 5.61 -18.22
C ILE A 8 -4.05 4.71 -18.48
N PHE A 9 -5.26 5.25 -18.41
CA PHE A 9 -6.50 4.46 -18.37
C PHE A 9 -7.01 3.90 -19.69
N ILE A 10 -6.53 4.35 -20.83
CA ILE A 10 -7.15 3.98 -22.14
C ILE A 10 -6.77 2.56 -22.59
N PHE A 11 -5.74 1.92 -22.01
CA PHE A 11 -5.23 0.62 -22.47
C PHE A 11 -5.28 -0.52 -21.44
N PHE A 12 -5.66 -0.29 -20.20
CA PHE A 12 -5.62 -1.32 -19.16
C PHE A 12 -7.00 -1.82 -18.77
N LYS A 13 -7.13 -3.16 -18.75
CA LYS A 13 -8.34 -3.84 -18.27
C LYS A 13 -8.52 -3.75 -16.77
N SER A 14 -7.44 -3.53 -16.01
CA SER A 14 -7.39 -3.47 -14.54
C SER A 14 -6.72 -2.19 -14.06
N ALA A 15 -7.20 -1.63 -12.97
CA ALA A 15 -6.63 -0.45 -12.31
C ALA A 15 -6.39 -0.74 -10.83
N ASN A 16 -5.18 -0.44 -10.33
CA ASN A 16 -4.90 -0.42 -8.90
C ASN A 16 -4.86 1.02 -8.40
N ILE A 17 -5.70 1.36 -7.44
CA ILE A 17 -5.81 2.71 -6.88
C ILE A 17 -5.27 2.69 -5.46
N LYS A 18 -4.15 3.37 -5.25
CA LYS A 18 -3.58 3.57 -3.93
C LYS A 18 -4.38 4.64 -3.18
N LYS A 19 -4.85 4.32 -1.96
CA LYS A 19 -5.60 5.25 -1.12
C LYS A 19 -4.72 6.46 -0.78
N ALA A 20 -5.26 7.66 -0.96
CA ALA A 20 -4.56 8.87 -0.53
C ALA A 20 -4.48 8.94 1.00
N GLN A 21 -3.40 9.53 1.52
CA GLN A 21 -3.09 9.59 2.94
C GLN A 21 -4.05 10.45 3.77
N PHE A 22 -4.97 11.16 3.13
CA PHE A 22 -6.02 11.97 3.76
C PHE A 22 -7.43 11.38 3.59
N LEU A 23 -7.58 10.21 2.95
CA LEU A 23 -8.87 9.55 2.72
C LEU A 23 -9.06 8.39 3.70
N SER A 24 -10.32 8.12 4.04
CA SER A 24 -10.74 6.88 4.68
C SER A 24 -10.93 5.75 3.66
N GLY A 25 -11.05 4.50 4.14
CA GLY A 25 -11.39 3.35 3.29
C GLY A 25 -12.73 3.55 2.55
N LYS A 26 -13.73 4.13 3.22
CA LYS A 26 -15.06 4.37 2.64
C LYS A 26 -15.06 5.42 1.53
N ASP A 27 -14.18 6.41 1.59
CA ASP A 27 -14.06 7.42 0.53
C ASP A 27 -13.58 6.83 -0.79
N MET A 28 -13.01 5.63 -0.77
CA MET A 28 -12.50 4.98 -1.97
C MET A 28 -13.59 4.57 -2.97
N VAL A 29 -14.85 4.62 -2.58
CA VAL A 29 -15.99 4.45 -3.51
C VAL A 29 -15.95 5.47 -4.66
N TYR A 30 -15.50 6.69 -4.41
CA TYR A 30 -15.46 7.76 -5.42
C TYR A 30 -14.38 7.54 -6.49
N PRO A 31 -13.11 7.27 -6.16
CA PRO A 31 -12.11 6.98 -7.18
C PRO A 31 -12.40 5.65 -7.90
N VAL A 32 -12.98 4.66 -7.24
CA VAL A 32 -13.42 3.41 -7.90
C VAL A 32 -14.52 3.70 -8.94
N GLY A 33 -15.52 4.52 -8.59
CA GLY A 33 -16.55 4.95 -9.54
C GLY A 33 -15.94 5.61 -10.77
N LYS A 34 -15.04 6.57 -10.58
CA LYS A 34 -14.34 7.25 -11.70
C LYS A 34 -13.54 6.28 -12.58
N ALA A 35 -12.87 5.29 -11.99
CA ALA A 35 -12.13 4.29 -12.77
C ALA A 35 -13.08 3.41 -13.61
N LYS A 36 -14.19 2.98 -13.04
CA LYS A 36 -15.22 2.21 -13.73
C LYS A 36 -15.87 3.01 -14.87
N ASP A 37 -16.21 4.27 -14.64
CA ASP A 37 -16.76 5.20 -15.63
C ASP A 37 -15.76 5.43 -16.79
N ALA A 38 -14.45 5.40 -16.50
CA ALA A 38 -13.38 5.46 -17.49
C ALA A 38 -13.14 4.13 -18.23
N GLY A 39 -13.91 3.06 -17.93
CA GLY A 39 -13.86 1.78 -18.61
C GLY A 39 -12.96 0.72 -17.96
N ALA A 40 -12.48 0.92 -16.73
CA ALA A 40 -11.78 -0.11 -15.99
C ALA A 40 -12.73 -1.30 -15.70
N LYS A 41 -12.33 -2.51 -16.14
CA LYS A 41 -13.12 -3.73 -15.93
C LYS A 41 -12.90 -4.30 -14.53
N GLU A 42 -11.71 -4.09 -13.99
CA GLU A 42 -11.29 -4.56 -12.69
C GLU A 42 -10.60 -3.42 -11.94
N VAL A 43 -10.96 -3.24 -10.68
CA VAL A 43 -10.34 -2.22 -9.84
C VAL A 43 -9.89 -2.88 -8.54
N TRP A 44 -8.63 -2.67 -8.20
CA TRP A 44 -8.03 -3.03 -6.93
C TRP A 44 -7.80 -1.77 -6.10
N LEU A 45 -7.82 -1.90 -4.79
CA LEU A 45 -7.46 -0.82 -3.88
C LEU A 45 -6.22 -1.18 -3.08
N THR A 46 -5.38 -0.18 -2.78
CA THR A 46 -4.19 -0.36 -1.96
C THR A 46 -4.22 0.56 -0.75
N GLU A 47 -4.14 -0.03 0.45
CA GLU A 47 -3.97 0.66 1.73
C GLU A 47 -2.48 0.89 2.01
N LEU A 48 -2.12 2.09 2.47
CA LEU A 48 -0.76 2.43 2.88
C LEU A 48 -0.70 3.31 4.14
N GLY A 49 -1.84 3.64 4.72
CA GLY A 49 -1.93 4.49 5.89
C GLY A 49 -2.35 5.92 5.60
N ASN A 50 -2.44 6.70 6.68
CA ASN A 50 -2.83 8.10 6.69
C ASN A 50 -1.73 8.94 7.34
N MET A 51 -1.58 10.19 6.87
CA MET A 51 -0.70 11.17 7.47
C MET A 51 -1.46 11.90 8.59
N MET A 52 -1.03 11.69 9.82
CA MET A 52 -1.62 12.32 11.01
C MET A 52 -0.76 13.46 11.59
N GLY A 53 0.38 13.77 10.96
CA GLY A 53 1.21 14.92 11.31
C GLY A 53 2.21 14.71 12.45
N TYR A 54 2.47 13.47 12.91
CA TYR A 54 3.44 13.21 13.98
C TYR A 54 4.65 12.35 13.57
N GLY A 55 4.99 12.37 12.28
CA GLY A 55 6.21 11.77 11.75
C GLY A 55 6.10 10.31 11.32
N ASN A 56 5.01 9.60 11.61
CA ASN A 56 4.73 8.27 11.08
C ASN A 56 3.47 8.30 10.21
N LEU A 57 3.39 7.42 9.21
CA LEU A 57 2.10 7.03 8.65
C LEU A 57 1.38 6.11 9.65
N VAL A 58 0.07 6.27 9.76
CA VAL A 58 -0.79 5.47 10.63
C VAL A 58 -1.69 4.61 9.77
N VAL A 59 -1.60 3.30 9.89
CA VAL A 59 -2.53 2.39 9.23
C VAL A 59 -3.69 2.10 10.15
N ASP A 60 -4.88 2.55 9.77
CA ASP A 60 -6.12 2.05 10.35
C ASP A 60 -6.54 0.80 9.56
N PHE A 61 -6.24 -0.36 10.10
CA PHE A 61 -6.53 -1.63 9.43
C PHE A 61 -8.03 -1.87 9.18
N ARG A 62 -8.93 -1.13 9.84
CA ARG A 62 -10.37 -1.16 9.56
C ARG A 62 -10.71 -0.66 8.15
N ASN A 63 -9.82 0.11 7.53
CA ASN A 63 -9.96 0.50 6.12
C ASN A 63 -9.97 -0.72 5.18
N ILE A 64 -9.33 -1.83 5.55
CA ILE A 64 -9.28 -3.03 4.69
C ILE A 64 -10.66 -3.62 4.50
N PRO A 65 -11.42 -4.02 5.55
CA PRO A 65 -12.80 -4.49 5.38
C PRO A 65 -13.72 -3.42 4.78
N ASP A 66 -13.56 -2.12 5.13
CA ASP A 66 -14.34 -1.04 4.51
C ASP A 66 -14.11 -0.98 2.98
N MET A 67 -12.90 -1.17 2.52
CA MET A 67 -12.57 -1.22 1.08
C MET A 67 -13.01 -2.51 0.40
N LEU A 68 -13.02 -3.66 1.13
CA LEU A 68 -13.53 -4.93 0.62
C LEU A 68 -15.04 -4.89 0.36
N GLU A 69 -15.80 -4.00 1.00
CA GLU A 69 -17.20 -3.73 0.64
C GLU A 69 -17.35 -3.03 -0.72
N ILE A 70 -16.28 -2.40 -1.24
CA ILE A 70 -16.29 -1.64 -2.50
C ILE A 70 -15.75 -2.47 -3.67
N VAL A 71 -14.65 -3.21 -3.43
CA VAL A 71 -13.95 -4.03 -4.44
C VAL A 71 -13.51 -5.37 -3.84
N PRO A 72 -13.42 -6.45 -4.64
CA PRO A 72 -13.03 -7.76 -4.12
C PRO A 72 -11.53 -7.89 -3.82
N THR A 73 -10.69 -6.94 -4.26
CA THR A 73 -9.23 -7.02 -4.11
C THR A 73 -8.71 -5.78 -3.39
N VAL A 74 -8.20 -6.00 -2.16
CA VAL A 74 -7.56 -4.97 -1.35
C VAL A 74 -6.13 -5.41 -1.02
N ILE A 75 -5.18 -4.59 -1.44
CA ILE A 75 -3.74 -4.80 -1.26
C ILE A 75 -3.25 -3.98 -0.08
N MET A 76 -2.45 -4.57 0.80
CA MET A 76 -1.69 -3.82 1.78
C MET A 76 -0.31 -3.47 1.22
N ASP A 77 0.01 -2.19 1.15
CA ASP A 77 1.37 -1.72 0.87
C ASP A 77 2.19 -1.77 2.15
N CYS A 78 2.94 -2.86 2.32
CA CYS A 78 3.73 -3.11 3.52
C CYS A 78 5.04 -2.30 3.54
N THR A 79 5.50 -1.84 2.37
CA THR A 79 6.73 -1.04 2.24
C THR A 79 6.49 0.41 2.61
N HIS A 80 5.52 1.05 1.95
CA HIS A 80 5.33 2.49 2.13
C HIS A 80 4.55 2.83 3.40
N SER A 81 3.81 1.88 3.97
CA SER A 81 3.10 2.09 5.25
C SER A 81 4.01 2.29 6.46
N VAL A 82 5.29 1.89 6.37
CA VAL A 82 6.28 2.08 7.43
C VAL A 82 7.16 3.32 7.22
N GLN A 83 6.81 4.16 6.24
CA GLN A 83 7.49 5.42 6.01
C GLN A 83 7.33 6.39 7.18
N ARG A 84 8.37 7.20 7.39
CA ARG A 84 8.40 8.33 8.32
C ARG A 84 8.63 9.61 7.52
N PRO A 85 7.55 10.28 7.08
CA PRO A 85 7.67 11.52 6.30
C PRO A 85 8.49 12.57 7.06
N GLY A 86 9.55 13.09 6.42
CA GLY A 86 10.46 14.06 7.03
C GLY A 86 11.39 13.50 8.12
N GLY A 87 11.39 12.20 8.37
CA GLY A 87 12.11 11.56 9.47
C GLY A 87 13.63 11.42 9.30
N SER A 88 14.20 11.86 8.15
CA SER A 88 15.64 11.79 7.85
C SER A 88 16.11 13.06 7.19
N ASP A 89 16.44 14.09 7.99
CA ASP A 89 16.95 15.40 7.52
C ASP A 89 16.18 16.00 6.33
N GLY A 90 14.84 16.02 6.44
CA GLY A 90 13.95 16.53 5.39
C GLY A 90 13.64 15.56 4.26
N LYS A 91 14.18 14.34 4.30
CA LYS A 91 13.83 13.23 3.41
C LYS A 91 12.88 12.25 4.10
N THR A 92 12.18 11.45 3.31
CA THR A 92 11.37 10.36 3.84
C THR A 92 12.29 9.28 4.42
N GLY A 93 12.17 9.04 5.71
CA GLY A 93 12.75 7.90 6.39
C GLY A 93 11.77 6.73 6.47
N GLY A 94 12.10 5.72 7.27
CA GLY A 94 11.22 4.58 7.51
C GLY A 94 11.83 3.57 8.47
N ASP A 95 11.09 2.48 8.70
CA ASP A 95 11.55 1.41 9.58
C ASP A 95 11.09 0.04 9.08
N ARG A 96 11.93 -0.59 8.26
CA ARG A 96 11.68 -1.92 7.65
C ARG A 96 11.37 -3.03 8.65
N ARG A 97 11.77 -2.86 9.93
CA ARG A 97 11.50 -3.85 10.98
C ARG A 97 10.00 -4.12 11.16
N PHE A 98 9.16 -3.15 10.82
CA PHE A 98 7.71 -3.26 10.94
C PHE A 98 7.03 -3.85 9.71
N VAL A 99 7.72 -4.04 8.59
CA VAL A 99 7.13 -4.59 7.35
C VAL A 99 6.43 -5.95 7.59
N PRO A 100 7.06 -6.92 8.28
CA PRO A 100 6.39 -8.20 8.54
C PRO A 100 5.13 -8.05 9.43
N GLN A 101 5.17 -7.19 10.45
CA GLN A 101 4.05 -6.98 11.34
C GLN A 101 2.88 -6.31 10.64
N MET A 102 3.15 -5.34 9.75
CA MET A 102 2.11 -4.70 8.93
C MET A 102 1.43 -5.72 8.01
N ALA A 103 2.21 -6.60 7.38
CA ALA A 103 1.67 -7.65 6.53
C ALA A 103 0.77 -8.63 7.31
N LEU A 104 1.23 -9.11 8.47
CA LEU A 104 0.46 -10.04 9.31
C LEU A 104 -0.80 -9.38 9.90
N ALA A 105 -0.72 -8.12 10.30
CA ALA A 105 -1.89 -7.38 10.75
C ALA A 105 -2.91 -7.22 9.61
N ALA A 106 -2.45 -6.88 8.41
CA ALA A 106 -3.33 -6.78 7.24
C ALA A 106 -3.99 -8.13 6.88
N LYS A 107 -3.26 -9.26 7.02
CA LYS A 107 -3.84 -10.61 6.88
C LYS A 107 -5.00 -10.80 7.85
N ALA A 108 -4.82 -10.45 9.12
CA ALA A 108 -5.85 -10.59 10.16
C ALA A 108 -7.11 -9.74 9.87
N PHE A 109 -6.97 -8.64 9.12
CA PHE A 109 -8.09 -7.79 8.67
C PHE A 109 -8.63 -8.16 7.28
N GLY A 110 -8.13 -9.25 6.68
CA GLY A 110 -8.67 -9.79 5.43
C GLY A 110 -8.08 -9.22 4.15
N ALA A 111 -6.90 -8.58 4.19
CA ALA A 111 -6.22 -8.16 2.96
C ALA A 111 -6.05 -9.34 2.01
N THR A 112 -6.38 -9.12 0.74
CA THR A 112 -6.35 -10.15 -0.31
C THR A 112 -5.07 -10.14 -1.13
N GLY A 113 -4.21 -9.15 -0.92
CA GLY A 113 -2.91 -9.03 -1.56
C GLY A 113 -1.94 -8.17 -0.75
N TYR A 114 -0.67 -8.24 -1.12
CA TYR A 114 0.41 -7.53 -0.44
C TYR A 114 1.38 -6.95 -1.47
N PHE A 115 1.85 -5.74 -1.20
CA PHE A 115 2.90 -5.10 -1.97
C PHE A 115 4.16 -5.00 -1.11
N PHE A 116 5.28 -5.47 -1.66
CA PHE A 116 6.60 -5.40 -1.03
C PHE A 116 7.64 -4.90 -2.04
N GLU A 117 8.44 -3.92 -1.63
CA GLU A 117 9.72 -3.66 -2.25
C GLU A 117 10.80 -4.48 -1.53
N VAL A 118 11.57 -5.22 -2.31
CA VAL A 118 12.60 -6.13 -1.80
C VAL A 118 13.93 -5.86 -2.48
N HIS A 119 15.02 -5.98 -1.73
CA HIS A 119 16.37 -5.82 -2.26
C HIS A 119 17.33 -6.77 -1.54
N PRO A 120 18.33 -7.38 -2.23
CA PRO A 120 19.33 -8.22 -1.57
C PRO A 120 20.09 -7.51 -0.45
N THR A 121 20.36 -6.21 -0.63
CA THR A 121 21.03 -5.34 0.33
C THR A 121 20.29 -4.00 0.37
N PRO A 122 19.21 -3.86 1.15
CA PRO A 122 18.32 -2.69 1.12
C PRO A 122 19.01 -1.34 1.26
N ASP A 123 20.09 -1.25 2.04
CA ASP A 123 20.84 0.00 2.25
C ASP A 123 21.55 0.51 0.98
N GLN A 124 21.64 -0.32 -0.08
CA GLN A 124 22.15 0.04 -1.39
C GLN A 124 21.02 0.40 -2.38
N GLY A 125 19.76 0.38 -1.95
CA GLY A 125 18.62 0.77 -2.77
C GLY A 125 18.70 2.24 -3.19
N LEU A 126 18.29 2.53 -4.43
CA LEU A 126 18.31 3.89 -4.98
C LEU A 126 17.20 4.78 -4.41
N SER A 127 16.10 4.17 -3.95
CA SER A 127 14.97 4.83 -3.28
C SER A 127 14.47 3.93 -2.15
N ASP A 128 13.73 4.49 -1.21
CA ASP A 128 13.02 3.76 -0.14
C ASP A 128 13.88 2.74 0.65
N ALA A 129 15.19 2.89 0.63
CA ALA A 129 16.16 2.00 1.26
C ALA A 129 15.81 1.65 2.72
N ALA A 130 15.28 2.61 3.50
CA ALA A 130 14.89 2.40 4.89
C ALA A 130 13.64 1.51 5.06
N ASN A 131 12.85 1.32 4.00
CA ASN A 131 11.56 0.61 4.01
C ASN A 131 11.61 -0.74 3.31
N MET A 132 12.56 -0.94 2.39
CA MET A 132 12.69 -2.19 1.63
C MET A 132 12.96 -3.39 2.55
N LEU A 133 12.26 -4.47 2.29
CA LEU A 133 12.51 -5.75 2.93
C LEU A 133 13.77 -6.40 2.33
N GLU A 134 14.61 -6.98 3.16
CA GLU A 134 15.72 -7.81 2.68
C GLU A 134 15.19 -9.06 1.98
N LEU A 135 15.72 -9.36 0.79
CA LEU A 135 15.24 -10.48 -0.04
C LEU A 135 15.27 -11.83 0.71
N ALA A 136 16.26 -12.05 1.57
CA ALA A 136 16.35 -13.27 2.38
C ALA A 136 15.16 -13.46 3.34
N ASN A 137 14.49 -12.35 3.74
CA ASN A 137 13.35 -12.38 4.65
C ASN A 137 12.01 -12.47 3.91
N PHE A 138 12.00 -12.34 2.57
CA PHE A 138 10.77 -12.29 1.79
C PHE A 138 10.05 -13.64 1.74
N GLU A 139 10.74 -14.72 1.34
CA GLU A 139 10.13 -16.05 1.25
C GLU A 139 9.56 -16.54 2.60
N PRO A 140 10.28 -16.43 3.73
CA PRO A 140 9.72 -16.79 5.04
C PRO A 140 8.46 -15.98 5.42
N LEU A 141 8.41 -14.71 5.04
CA LEU A 141 7.24 -13.87 5.28
C LEU A 141 6.06 -14.31 4.41
N VAL A 142 6.30 -14.53 3.11
CA VAL A 142 5.24 -14.97 2.18
C VAL A 142 4.62 -16.28 2.65
N LYS A 143 5.42 -17.26 3.09
CA LYS A 143 4.92 -18.52 3.65
C LYS A 143 3.92 -18.27 4.78
N LYS A 144 4.22 -17.38 5.73
CA LYS A 144 3.31 -17.02 6.84
C LYS A 144 2.03 -16.32 6.38
N LEU A 145 2.05 -15.66 5.22
CA LEU A 145 0.88 -14.97 4.68
C LEU A 145 -0.06 -15.92 3.95
N ILE A 146 0.45 -16.99 3.31
CA ILE A 146 -0.34 -17.95 2.54
C ILE A 146 -0.73 -19.21 3.33
N GLU A 147 -0.05 -19.50 4.44
CA GLU A 147 -0.43 -20.58 5.37
C GLU A 147 -1.65 -20.15 6.18
N ASP A 148 -2.62 -21.05 6.35
CA ASP A 148 -3.86 -20.85 7.16
C ASP A 148 -3.57 -20.82 8.67
#